data_c110b59029c43aef2b2b7215dc250e84
#
_entry.id   c110b59029c43aef2b2b7215dc250e84
#
_cell.length_a   1.000
_cell.length_b   1.000
_cell.length_c   1.000
_cell.angle_alpha   90.00
_cell.angle_beta   90.00
_cell.angle_gamma   90.00
#
_symmetry.space_group_name_H-M   'P 1'
#
loop_
_entity.id
_entity.type
_entity.pdbx_description
1 polymer ?
#
loop_
_entity_poly.entity_id
_entity_poly.type
_entity_poly.pdbx_seq_one_letter_code
_entity_poly.pdbx_strand_id
1 'polypeptide(L)'
;MSFKYFVTNDINIPQYTLTCLLYSIVMIQFKKLINAKALYQEPDRIWVAKGMTFFAVDYSGKRISCVFNVGGMKDRLLGCHRLSSQLLRVGLHHLLPLKNGNILVTAKRRTYLYDKDGNVLNVWTGYQGNKPGHQGVCVTPEGTIFFAEYLLNPNRDHDIHLWRSIDNGMTFNVVKTWEEGDIRHLHFVKWDKYEHCLWLGTGDYGDNGSENRLYRSADSGETWELVGQYSQDWRAIGICFTEDALLWGTDAGSCSDTVHFVRMDRKTRKIEIIQDFEGPCHGCASFAGGRAFFSTGVEGGENEKDRYSRMKEYHDGRCENVWKLEKDCWPLIV
;
A
#
# COMPACT_ATOMS: atom_id res chain seq x y z
N MET A 1 -12.71 3.67 -6.71
CA MET A 1 -12.50 2.29 -7.25
C MET A 1 -11.01 2.00 -7.18
N SER A 2 -10.53 1.28 -6.19
CA SER A 2 -9.10 0.97 -6.06
C SER A 2 -8.77 -0.19 -6.99
N PHE A 3 -8.06 0.08 -8.08
CA PHE A 3 -7.54 -0.95 -8.98
C PHE A 3 -6.15 -1.35 -8.50
N LYS A 4 -5.99 -2.58 -8.03
CA LYS A 4 -4.67 -3.18 -7.84
C LYS A 4 -4.38 -3.99 -9.10
N TYR A 5 -3.50 -3.46 -9.95
CA TYR A 5 -2.96 -4.18 -11.09
C TYR A 5 -1.57 -4.69 -10.74
N PHE A 6 -1.29 -5.91 -11.18
CA PHE A 6 0.03 -6.52 -11.08
C PHE A 6 0.62 -6.61 -12.48
N VAL A 7 1.85 -6.17 -12.62
CA VAL A 7 2.65 -6.34 -13.83
C VAL A 7 3.54 -7.54 -13.59
N THR A 8 3.41 -8.57 -14.40
CA THR A 8 4.29 -9.74 -14.36
C THR A 8 5.46 -9.54 -15.30
N ASN A 9 6.68 -9.64 -14.78
CA ASN A 9 7.89 -9.74 -15.58
C ASN A 9 8.30 -11.22 -15.64
N ASP A 10 7.87 -11.93 -16.68
CA ASP A 10 8.50 -13.16 -17.14
C ASP A 10 8.84 -13.01 -18.62
N ILE A 11 10.00 -12.41 -18.89
CA ILE A 11 10.67 -12.58 -20.16
C ILE A 11 12.08 -13.07 -19.85
N ASN A 12 12.27 -14.39 -19.90
CA ASN A 12 13.57 -15.03 -20.08
C ASN A 12 14.03 -14.73 -21.51
N ILE A 13 14.91 -13.77 -21.70
CA ILE A 13 15.58 -13.54 -22.97
C ILE A 13 16.92 -14.25 -22.93
N PRO A 14 17.19 -15.23 -23.82
CA PRO A 14 18.53 -15.81 -23.96
C PRO A 14 19.51 -14.73 -24.41
N GLN A 15 20.69 -14.72 -23.81
CA GLN A 15 21.82 -13.89 -24.25
C GLN A 15 22.14 -14.19 -25.73
N TYR A 16 21.87 -13.24 -26.60
CA TYR A 16 22.57 -13.10 -27.88
C TYR A 16 23.10 -11.69 -28.03
N THR A 17 24.41 -11.63 -28.06
CA THR A 17 25.21 -10.46 -28.43
C THR A 17 24.87 -10.06 -29.84
N LEU A 18 24.23 -8.91 -30.05
CA LEU A 18 24.38 -8.13 -31.29
C LEU A 18 24.10 -6.65 -31.01
N THR A 19 25.13 -5.86 -31.26
CA THR A 19 25.11 -4.41 -31.26
C THR A 19 24.16 -3.89 -32.32
N CYS A 20 23.01 -3.39 -31.91
CA CYS A 20 22.19 -2.49 -32.71
C CYS A 20 21.35 -1.62 -31.78
N LEU A 21 21.56 -0.31 -31.86
CA LEU A 21 20.71 0.72 -31.27
C LEU A 21 19.28 0.58 -31.84
N LEU A 22 18.43 -0.10 -31.11
CA LEU A 22 16.99 0.01 -31.26
C LEU A 22 16.43 0.15 -29.85
N TYR A 23 15.90 1.32 -29.55
CA TYR A 23 15.00 1.53 -28.41
C TYR A 23 13.86 0.52 -28.55
N SER A 24 13.95 -0.62 -27.88
CA SER A 24 12.81 -1.50 -27.73
C SER A 24 11.84 -0.82 -26.76
N ILE A 25 10.82 -0.21 -27.32
CA ILE A 25 9.62 0.20 -26.57
C ILE A 25 9.02 -1.09 -26.02
N VAL A 26 9.30 -1.40 -24.78
CA VAL A 26 8.61 -2.47 -24.06
C VAL A 26 7.19 -1.99 -23.84
N MET A 27 6.27 -2.38 -24.71
CA MET A 27 4.85 -2.09 -24.51
C MET A 27 4.36 -2.87 -23.29
N ILE A 28 3.96 -2.16 -22.24
CA ILE A 28 3.31 -2.75 -21.08
C ILE A 28 1.91 -3.22 -21.50
N GLN A 29 1.67 -4.52 -21.44
CA GLN A 29 0.37 -5.10 -21.71
C GLN A 29 -0.41 -5.32 -20.44
N PHE A 30 -1.61 -4.75 -20.38
CA PHE A 30 -2.54 -4.97 -19.27
C PHE A 30 -3.50 -6.10 -19.61
N LYS A 31 -3.45 -7.19 -18.86
CA LYS A 31 -4.37 -8.32 -19.02
C LYS A 31 -5.19 -8.51 -17.75
N LYS A 32 -6.51 -8.62 -17.89
CA LYS A 32 -7.37 -9.02 -16.79
C LYS A 32 -7.21 -10.52 -16.56
N LEU A 33 -6.56 -10.88 -15.47
CA LEU A 33 -6.27 -12.28 -15.13
C LEU A 33 -7.50 -12.99 -14.56
N ILE A 34 -8.16 -12.35 -13.58
CA ILE A 34 -9.30 -12.91 -12.86
C ILE A 34 -10.22 -11.79 -12.37
N ASN A 35 -11.50 -12.07 -12.19
CA ASN A 35 -12.46 -11.14 -11.59
C ASN A 35 -12.41 -11.22 -10.05
N ALA A 36 -11.29 -10.82 -9.47
CA ALA A 36 -11.04 -10.80 -8.04
C ALA A 36 -10.07 -9.66 -7.69
N LYS A 37 -10.02 -9.26 -6.42
CA LYS A 37 -9.08 -8.25 -5.92
C LYS A 37 -7.77 -8.96 -5.58
N ALA A 38 -6.67 -8.61 -6.23
CA ALA A 38 -5.36 -9.05 -5.83
C ALA A 38 -4.96 -8.38 -4.50
N LEU A 39 -4.44 -9.16 -3.57
CA LEU A 39 -4.04 -8.69 -2.23
C LEU A 39 -2.55 -8.83 -1.98
N TYR A 40 -1.92 -9.91 -2.45
CA TYR A 40 -0.51 -10.18 -2.26
C TYR A 40 0.06 -11.01 -3.41
N GLN A 41 1.31 -10.77 -3.76
CA GLN A 41 2.01 -11.50 -4.83
C GLN A 41 3.23 -12.21 -4.25
N GLU A 42 3.35 -13.48 -4.58
CA GLU A 42 4.54 -14.32 -4.35
C GLU A 42 5.17 -14.70 -5.70
N PRO A 43 6.40 -15.21 -5.74
CA PRO A 43 7.07 -15.56 -7.00
C PRO A 43 6.31 -16.55 -7.88
N ASP A 44 5.49 -17.43 -7.29
CA ASP A 44 4.78 -18.51 -7.98
C ASP A 44 3.25 -18.35 -7.99
N ARG A 45 2.71 -17.36 -7.26
CA ARG A 45 1.27 -17.20 -7.09
C ARG A 45 0.84 -15.78 -6.75
N ILE A 46 -0.46 -15.55 -6.90
CA ILE A 46 -1.13 -14.31 -6.46
C ILE A 46 -2.26 -14.69 -5.51
N TRP A 47 -2.26 -14.11 -4.32
CA TRP A 47 -3.38 -14.19 -3.39
C TRP A 47 -4.45 -13.18 -3.77
N VAL A 48 -5.66 -13.68 -3.95
CA VAL A 48 -6.80 -12.88 -4.42
C VAL A 48 -7.99 -13.02 -3.47
N ALA A 49 -8.82 -11.98 -3.43
CA ALA A 49 -10.06 -11.99 -2.66
C ALA A 49 -11.27 -11.77 -3.55
N LYS A 50 -12.35 -12.49 -3.24
CA LYS A 50 -13.67 -12.27 -3.81
C LYS A 50 -14.68 -12.14 -2.66
N GLY A 51 -15.12 -10.90 -2.39
CA GLY A 51 -15.93 -10.60 -1.20
C GLY A 51 -15.15 -10.92 0.09
N MET A 52 -15.71 -11.79 0.91
CA MET A 52 -15.15 -12.25 2.18
C MET A 52 -14.48 -13.63 2.08
N THR A 53 -14.02 -14.00 0.90
CA THR A 53 -13.23 -15.21 0.68
C THR A 53 -11.90 -14.86 0.01
N PHE A 54 -10.88 -15.68 0.25
CA PHE A 54 -9.60 -15.55 -0.44
C PHE A 54 -9.03 -16.91 -0.85
N PHE A 55 -8.16 -16.90 -1.84
CA PHE A 55 -7.49 -18.09 -2.36
C PHE A 55 -6.27 -17.67 -3.20
N ALA A 56 -5.37 -18.59 -3.47
CA ALA A 56 -4.25 -18.36 -4.36
C ALA A 56 -4.57 -18.82 -5.80
N VAL A 57 -4.09 -18.05 -6.76
CA VAL A 57 -4.10 -18.38 -8.18
C VAL A 57 -2.66 -18.36 -8.72
N ASP A 58 -2.39 -19.14 -9.74
CA ASP A 58 -1.16 -19.03 -10.53
C ASP A 58 -1.22 -17.83 -11.50
N TYR A 59 -0.15 -17.56 -12.22
CA TYR A 59 -0.07 -16.47 -13.19
C TYR A 59 -0.90 -16.69 -14.48
N SER A 60 -1.56 -17.84 -14.62
CA SER A 60 -2.60 -18.07 -15.63
C SER A 60 -4.01 -17.70 -15.15
N GLY A 61 -4.17 -17.46 -13.84
CA GLY A 61 -5.44 -17.21 -13.18
C GLY A 61 -6.15 -18.49 -12.69
N LYS A 62 -5.51 -19.64 -12.77
CA LYS A 62 -6.04 -20.90 -12.25
C LYS A 62 -5.86 -20.96 -10.73
N ARG A 63 -6.93 -21.34 -10.02
CA ARG A 63 -6.88 -21.53 -8.57
C ARG A 63 -5.99 -22.71 -8.20
N ILE A 64 -5.05 -22.48 -7.26
CA ILE A 64 -4.07 -23.45 -6.79
C ILE A 64 -4.10 -23.72 -5.27
N SER A 65 -4.99 -23.02 -4.53
CA SER A 65 -5.22 -23.27 -3.10
C SER A 65 -6.68 -23.60 -2.80
N CYS A 66 -6.96 -24.06 -1.58
CA CYS A 66 -8.32 -24.08 -1.03
C CYS A 66 -8.89 -22.65 -0.95
N VAL A 67 -10.20 -22.55 -0.71
CA VAL A 67 -10.87 -21.26 -0.48
C VAL A 67 -11.01 -21.05 1.01
N PHE A 68 -10.42 -19.95 1.48
CA PHE A 68 -10.52 -19.51 2.87
C PHE A 68 -11.71 -18.59 3.04
N ASN A 69 -12.47 -18.75 4.12
CA ASN A 69 -13.62 -17.94 4.44
C ASN A 69 -13.29 -17.00 5.61
N VAL A 70 -13.63 -15.71 5.48
CA VAL A 70 -13.39 -14.70 6.50
C VAL A 70 -14.72 -14.25 7.10
N GLY A 71 -14.79 -14.21 8.42
CA GLY A 71 -16.01 -13.82 9.13
C GLY A 71 -17.15 -14.85 9.07
N GLY A 72 -18.32 -14.44 9.52
CA GLY A 72 -19.52 -15.29 9.56
C GLY A 72 -20.27 -15.37 8.22
N MET A 73 -21.34 -16.18 8.19
CA MET A 73 -22.19 -16.34 7.01
C MET A 73 -22.77 -15.00 6.53
N LYS A 74 -23.22 -14.15 7.45
CA LYS A 74 -23.75 -12.81 7.14
C LYS A 74 -22.74 -11.96 6.39
N ASP A 75 -21.49 -11.98 6.81
CA ASP A 75 -20.41 -11.20 6.17
C ASP A 75 -20.13 -11.70 4.76
N ARG A 76 -20.15 -13.00 4.56
CA ARG A 76 -19.98 -13.62 3.24
C ARG A 76 -21.11 -13.28 2.28
N LEU A 77 -22.36 -13.33 2.73
CA LEU A 77 -23.52 -12.93 1.93
C LEU A 77 -23.47 -11.46 1.53
N LEU A 78 -23.14 -10.56 2.45
CA LEU A 78 -23.01 -9.13 2.16
C LEU A 78 -21.82 -8.83 1.24
N GLY A 79 -20.73 -9.59 1.34
CA GLY A 79 -19.53 -9.42 0.52
C GLY A 79 -19.62 -10.05 -0.87
N CYS A 80 -20.58 -10.93 -1.15
CA CYS A 80 -20.66 -11.62 -2.43
C CYS A 80 -21.20 -10.74 -3.56
N HIS A 81 -22.01 -9.73 -3.25
CA HIS A 81 -22.58 -8.81 -4.23
C HIS A 81 -21.78 -7.49 -4.25
N ARG A 82 -21.42 -7.02 -5.46
CA ARG A 82 -20.58 -5.82 -5.64
C ARG A 82 -21.18 -4.58 -4.96
N LEU A 83 -22.47 -4.34 -5.15
CA LEU A 83 -23.13 -3.16 -4.60
C LEU A 83 -23.14 -3.19 -3.06
N SER A 84 -23.56 -4.30 -2.44
CA SER A 84 -23.58 -4.42 -0.99
C SER A 84 -22.18 -4.35 -0.37
N SER A 85 -21.19 -4.95 -1.04
CA SER A 85 -19.80 -4.90 -0.57
C SER A 85 -19.22 -3.49 -0.61
N GLN A 86 -19.57 -2.70 -1.61
CA GLN A 86 -19.15 -1.30 -1.73
C GLN A 86 -19.87 -0.40 -0.72
N LEU A 87 -21.19 -0.45 -0.65
CA LEU A 87 -21.99 0.38 0.26
C LEU A 87 -21.67 0.10 1.74
N LEU A 88 -21.53 -1.17 2.10
CA LEU A 88 -21.25 -1.58 3.47
C LEU A 88 -19.75 -1.73 3.78
N ARG A 89 -18.90 -1.42 2.82
CA ARG A 89 -17.42 -1.54 2.92
C ARG A 89 -16.97 -2.93 3.40
N VAL A 90 -17.67 -3.98 2.94
CA VAL A 90 -17.39 -5.38 3.30
C VAL A 90 -16.41 -5.98 2.30
N GLY A 91 -15.26 -6.43 2.79
CA GLY A 91 -14.22 -7.04 1.97
C GLY A 91 -12.90 -7.17 2.73
N LEU A 92 -11.97 -7.87 2.12
CA LEU A 92 -10.61 -8.01 2.64
C LEU A 92 -9.78 -6.79 2.21
N HIS A 93 -8.93 -6.33 3.12
CA HIS A 93 -8.08 -5.16 2.89
C HIS A 93 -6.63 -5.56 2.65
N HIS A 94 -6.05 -6.37 3.54
CA HIS A 94 -4.68 -6.88 3.45
C HIS A 94 -4.68 -8.39 3.59
N LEU A 95 -3.69 -9.02 2.98
CA LEU A 95 -3.36 -10.43 3.15
C LEU A 95 -1.84 -10.54 3.08
N LEU A 96 -1.25 -11.18 4.09
CA LEU A 96 0.18 -11.38 4.21
C LEU A 96 0.45 -12.84 4.57
N PRO A 97 1.02 -13.62 3.65
CA PRO A 97 1.60 -14.91 4.01
C PRO A 97 2.78 -14.71 4.95
N LEU A 98 2.83 -15.51 6.01
CA LEU A 98 3.89 -15.48 7.01
C LEU A 98 4.88 -16.62 6.77
N LYS A 99 6.12 -16.46 7.25
CA LYS A 99 7.18 -17.47 7.07
C LYS A 99 6.86 -18.86 7.61
N ASN A 100 6.04 -18.93 8.66
CA ASN A 100 5.61 -20.20 9.27
C ASN A 100 4.46 -20.88 8.51
N GLY A 101 4.05 -20.34 7.35
CA GLY A 101 2.95 -20.83 6.54
C GLY A 101 1.57 -20.34 6.95
N ASN A 102 1.44 -19.57 8.03
CA ASN A 102 0.21 -18.94 8.41
C ASN A 102 -0.10 -17.74 7.49
N ILE A 103 -1.35 -17.28 7.51
CA ILE A 103 -1.81 -16.16 6.67
C ILE A 103 -2.52 -15.15 7.55
N LEU A 104 -2.01 -13.91 7.56
CA LEU A 104 -2.63 -12.78 8.25
C LEU A 104 -3.56 -12.04 7.28
N VAL A 105 -4.81 -11.79 7.69
CA VAL A 105 -5.81 -11.12 6.86
C VAL A 105 -6.53 -10.03 7.65
N THR A 106 -6.67 -8.83 7.07
CA THR A 106 -7.45 -7.75 7.69
C THR A 106 -8.80 -7.58 7.00
N ALA A 107 -9.87 -7.54 7.78
CA ALA A 107 -11.24 -7.31 7.33
C ALA A 107 -12.11 -6.79 8.48
N LYS A 108 -12.98 -5.81 8.21
CA LYS A 108 -14.04 -5.38 9.16
C LYS A 108 -13.55 -5.09 10.59
N ARG A 109 -12.56 -4.24 10.75
CA ARG A 109 -11.96 -3.90 12.07
C ARG A 109 -11.34 -5.09 12.82
N ARG A 110 -10.97 -6.14 12.11
CA ARG A 110 -10.38 -7.35 12.68
C ARG A 110 -9.19 -7.79 11.85
N THR A 111 -8.25 -8.39 12.52
CA THR A 111 -7.15 -9.11 11.90
C THR A 111 -7.30 -10.58 12.24
N TYR A 112 -7.39 -11.41 11.23
CA TYR A 112 -7.53 -12.86 11.35
C TYR A 112 -6.20 -13.51 11.05
N LEU A 113 -5.79 -14.45 11.86
CA LEU A 113 -4.67 -15.34 11.61
C LEU A 113 -5.20 -16.73 11.24
N TYR A 114 -4.81 -17.22 10.09
CA TYR A 114 -5.15 -18.56 9.59
C TYR A 114 -3.94 -19.44 9.56
N ASP A 115 -4.12 -20.75 9.85
CA ASP A 115 -3.15 -21.76 9.48
C ASP A 115 -3.23 -22.10 7.98
N LYS A 116 -2.31 -22.96 7.50
CA LYS A 116 -2.28 -23.42 6.10
C LYS A 116 -3.52 -24.24 5.69
N ASP A 117 -4.26 -24.80 6.65
CA ASP A 117 -5.42 -25.67 6.43
C ASP A 117 -6.73 -24.88 6.45
N GLY A 118 -6.68 -23.58 6.80
CA GLY A 118 -7.81 -22.66 6.80
C GLY A 118 -8.51 -22.53 8.14
N ASN A 119 -7.92 -23.05 9.21
CA ASN A 119 -8.45 -22.84 10.56
C ASN A 119 -8.04 -21.46 11.06
N VAL A 120 -8.95 -20.78 11.75
CA VAL A 120 -8.67 -19.51 12.41
C VAL A 120 -7.92 -19.78 13.71
N LEU A 121 -6.66 -19.33 13.77
CA LEU A 121 -5.82 -19.45 14.97
C LEU A 121 -6.06 -18.31 15.95
N ASN A 122 -6.28 -17.09 15.44
CA ASN A 122 -6.48 -15.91 16.25
C ASN A 122 -7.35 -14.87 15.53
N VAL A 123 -8.05 -14.04 16.30
CA VAL A 123 -8.77 -12.86 15.83
C VAL A 123 -8.43 -11.68 16.74
N TRP A 124 -7.63 -10.76 16.22
CA TRP A 124 -7.25 -9.56 16.95
C TRP A 124 -8.15 -8.37 16.59
N THR A 125 -8.60 -7.61 17.60
CA THR A 125 -9.51 -6.47 17.50
C THR A 125 -9.02 -5.25 18.28
N GLY A 126 -7.77 -5.25 18.73
CA GLY A 126 -7.23 -4.26 19.66
C GLY A 126 -6.89 -2.90 19.05
N TYR A 127 -7.01 -2.73 17.74
CA TYR A 127 -6.68 -1.47 17.07
C TYR A 127 -7.92 -0.61 16.78
N GLN A 128 -7.68 0.67 16.62
CA GLN A 128 -8.69 1.65 16.26
C GLN A 128 -8.86 1.74 14.72
N GLY A 129 -9.98 2.31 14.29
CA GLY A 129 -10.27 2.48 12.86
C GLY A 129 -10.85 1.24 12.19
N ASN A 130 -11.06 1.32 10.88
CA ASN A 130 -11.70 0.26 10.10
C ASN A 130 -10.71 -0.72 9.48
N LYS A 131 -9.53 -0.21 9.13
CA LYS A 131 -8.46 -0.93 8.42
C LYS A 131 -7.19 -0.09 8.48
N PRO A 132 -6.00 -0.70 8.38
CA PRO A 132 -4.77 0.05 8.12
C PRO A 132 -4.77 0.68 6.73
N GLY A 133 -3.91 1.65 6.51
CA GLY A 133 -3.64 2.23 5.20
C GLY A 133 -3.18 1.18 4.18
N HIS A 134 -3.02 1.55 2.91
CA HIS A 134 -2.65 0.60 1.85
C HIS A 134 -1.32 -0.12 2.09
N GLN A 135 -0.35 0.54 2.69
CA GLN A 135 0.93 -0.03 3.11
C GLN A 135 1.06 0.00 4.65
N GLY A 136 -0.07 -0.03 5.36
CA GLY A 136 -0.11 0.08 6.82
C GLY A 136 0.17 -1.23 7.56
N VAL A 137 0.45 -2.33 6.87
CA VAL A 137 0.89 -3.58 7.50
C VAL A 137 2.16 -4.06 6.81
N CYS A 138 3.18 -4.38 7.60
CA CYS A 138 4.49 -4.80 7.13
C CYS A 138 4.95 -6.04 7.88
N VAL A 139 5.62 -6.96 7.17
CA VAL A 139 6.34 -8.09 7.78
C VAL A 139 7.81 -7.94 7.43
N THR A 140 8.67 -7.92 8.45
CA THR A 140 10.12 -7.84 8.25
C THR A 140 10.71 -9.19 7.84
N PRO A 141 11.95 -9.25 7.34
CA PRO A 141 12.62 -10.52 7.05
C PRO A 141 12.75 -11.46 8.25
N GLU A 142 12.75 -10.95 9.48
CA GLU A 142 12.80 -11.74 10.71
C GLU A 142 11.42 -12.33 11.09
N GLY A 143 10.34 -11.83 10.46
CA GLY A 143 8.96 -12.26 10.72
C GLY A 143 8.22 -11.36 11.70
N THR A 144 8.81 -10.27 12.14
CA THR A 144 8.13 -9.24 12.94
C THR A 144 7.07 -8.53 12.11
N ILE A 145 5.86 -8.41 12.65
CA ILE A 145 4.74 -7.76 11.97
C ILE A 145 4.53 -6.38 12.61
N PHE A 146 4.44 -5.35 11.77
CA PHE A 146 4.04 -4.01 12.17
C PHE A 146 2.68 -3.67 11.59
N PHE A 147 1.87 -2.98 12.38
CA PHE A 147 0.52 -2.55 12.01
C PHE A 147 0.35 -1.08 12.40
N ALA A 148 0.15 -0.22 11.40
CA ALA A 148 -0.05 1.21 11.54
C ALA A 148 -1.55 1.53 11.60
N GLU A 149 -2.00 2.17 12.67
CA GLU A 149 -3.40 2.58 12.83
C GLU A 149 -3.78 3.67 11.83
N TYR A 150 -4.94 3.46 11.20
CA TYR A 150 -5.53 4.40 10.27
C TYR A 150 -7.02 4.58 10.60
N LEU A 151 -7.37 5.72 11.15
CA LEU A 151 -8.76 6.07 11.48
C LEU A 151 -9.09 7.49 11.05
N LEU A 152 -10.37 7.77 10.94
CA LEU A 152 -10.86 9.15 10.81
C LEU A 152 -10.75 9.80 12.17
N ASN A 153 -9.82 10.72 12.32
CA ASN A 153 -9.54 11.48 13.56
C ASN A 153 -9.46 12.99 13.22
N PRO A 154 -10.57 13.59 12.74
CA PRO A 154 -10.52 14.96 12.22
C PRO A 154 -10.18 15.99 13.30
N ASN A 155 -10.56 15.72 14.54
CA ASN A 155 -10.31 16.60 15.69
C ASN A 155 -9.03 16.25 16.45
N ARG A 156 -8.33 15.16 16.08
CA ARG A 156 -7.15 14.61 16.79
C ARG A 156 -7.45 14.28 18.26
N ASP A 157 -8.65 13.81 18.53
CA ASP A 157 -9.18 13.48 19.84
C ASP A 157 -8.93 12.02 20.28
N HIS A 158 -8.06 11.34 19.55
CA HIS A 158 -7.63 9.98 19.83
C HIS A 158 -6.12 9.82 19.68
N ASP A 159 -5.51 9.10 20.60
CA ASP A 159 -4.15 8.59 20.45
C ASP A 159 -4.05 7.68 19.23
N ILE A 160 -2.91 7.70 18.54
CA ILE A 160 -2.63 6.86 17.38
C ILE A 160 -1.46 5.94 17.69
N HIS A 161 -1.62 4.66 17.38
CA HIS A 161 -0.65 3.64 17.74
C HIS A 161 0.00 2.95 16.56
N LEU A 162 1.29 2.67 16.71
CA LEU A 162 1.99 1.66 15.92
C LEU A 162 2.08 0.39 16.76
N TRP A 163 1.55 -0.70 16.23
CA TRP A 163 1.54 -2.00 16.86
C TRP A 163 2.60 -2.92 16.28
N ARG A 164 3.13 -3.81 17.12
CA ARG A 164 4.11 -4.83 16.72
C ARG A 164 3.72 -6.20 17.26
N SER A 165 3.92 -7.24 16.43
CA SER A 165 3.84 -8.65 16.81
C SER A 165 5.18 -9.33 16.51
N ILE A 166 5.71 -10.07 17.48
CA ILE A 166 6.94 -10.87 17.34
C ILE A 166 6.66 -12.38 17.41
N ASP A 167 5.41 -12.77 17.50
CA ASP A 167 4.92 -14.15 17.67
C ASP A 167 4.03 -14.60 16.51
N ASN A 168 4.36 -14.15 15.30
CA ASN A 168 3.64 -14.47 14.06
C ASN A 168 2.15 -14.05 14.08
N GLY A 169 1.80 -12.95 14.72
CA GLY A 169 0.44 -12.40 14.72
C GLY A 169 -0.48 -12.95 15.80
N MET A 170 0.05 -13.68 16.78
CA MET A 170 -0.74 -14.15 17.92
C MET A 170 -1.06 -13.02 18.89
N THR A 171 -0.09 -12.16 19.18
CA THR A 171 -0.29 -10.96 20.02
C THR A 171 0.28 -9.71 19.36
N PHE A 172 -0.30 -8.56 19.67
CA PHE A 172 0.17 -7.26 19.24
C PHE A 172 0.33 -6.33 20.43
N ASN A 173 1.48 -5.65 20.51
CA ASN A 173 1.81 -4.67 21.54
C ASN A 173 2.07 -3.31 20.90
N VAL A 174 1.68 -2.23 21.56
CA VAL A 174 2.00 -0.87 21.15
C VAL A 174 3.49 -0.65 21.32
N VAL A 175 4.15 -0.16 20.25
CA VAL A 175 5.59 0.19 20.28
C VAL A 175 5.83 1.67 20.12
N LYS A 176 4.84 2.43 19.64
CA LYS A 176 4.88 3.89 19.60
C LYS A 176 3.47 4.45 19.65
N THR A 177 3.32 5.52 20.42
CA THR A 177 2.09 6.30 20.51
C THR A 177 2.34 7.74 20.04
N TRP A 178 1.43 8.28 19.29
CA TRP A 178 1.25 9.70 19.06
C TRP A 178 0.04 10.11 19.89
N GLU A 179 0.26 11.01 20.82
CA GLU A 179 -0.76 11.47 21.75
C GLU A 179 -1.87 12.27 21.06
N GLU A 180 -3.01 12.39 21.71
CA GLU A 180 -4.10 13.25 21.30
C GLU A 180 -3.59 14.65 20.92
N GLY A 181 -4.05 15.18 19.80
CA GLY A 181 -3.61 16.48 19.27
C GLY A 181 -2.40 16.42 18.32
N ASP A 182 -1.64 15.32 18.27
CA ASP A 182 -0.36 15.29 17.55
C ASP A 182 -0.51 15.00 16.05
N ILE A 183 -1.24 13.93 15.67
CA ILE A 183 -1.46 13.55 14.27
C ILE A 183 -2.86 12.99 14.05
N ARG A 184 -3.29 13.00 12.79
CA ARG A 184 -4.56 12.40 12.41
C ARG A 184 -4.51 10.87 12.38
N HIS A 185 -3.52 10.28 11.70
CA HIS A 185 -3.32 8.83 11.58
C HIS A 185 -1.97 8.48 10.97
N LEU A 186 -1.66 7.19 10.94
CA LEU A 186 -0.50 6.64 10.23
C LEU A 186 -0.90 6.25 8.81
N HIS A 187 -0.09 6.61 7.83
CA HIS A 187 -0.32 6.28 6.44
C HIS A 187 0.24 4.90 6.08
N PHE A 188 1.49 4.64 6.46
CA PHE A 188 2.16 3.39 6.14
C PHE A 188 3.23 3.05 7.18
N VAL A 189 3.61 1.77 7.20
CA VAL A 189 4.85 1.26 7.77
C VAL A 189 5.42 0.24 6.79
N LYS A 190 6.71 0.35 6.45
CA LYS A 190 7.30 -0.48 5.40
C LYS A 190 8.77 -0.81 5.67
N TRP A 191 9.15 -2.06 5.41
CA TRP A 191 10.53 -2.52 5.46
C TRP A 191 11.29 -2.14 4.19
N ASP A 192 12.44 -1.55 4.38
CA ASP A 192 13.41 -1.22 3.33
C ASP A 192 14.53 -2.27 3.31
N LYS A 193 14.55 -3.07 2.26
CA LYS A 193 15.53 -4.13 2.07
C LYS A 193 16.96 -3.64 1.79
N TYR A 194 17.12 -2.40 1.36
CA TYR A 194 18.43 -1.83 1.01
C TYR A 194 19.16 -1.25 2.23
N GLU A 195 18.42 -0.63 3.14
CA GLU A 195 18.98 -0.07 4.38
C GLU A 195 18.69 -0.94 5.61
N HIS A 196 17.99 -2.06 5.44
CA HIS A 196 17.59 -2.95 6.54
C HIS A 196 16.90 -2.20 7.69
N CYS A 197 15.95 -1.35 7.36
CA CYS A 197 15.26 -0.49 8.32
C CYS A 197 13.78 -0.37 8.00
N LEU A 198 13.02 0.20 8.95
CA LEU A 198 11.61 0.53 8.76
C LEU A 198 11.46 2.01 8.41
N TRP A 199 10.50 2.29 7.53
CA TRP A 199 10.02 3.63 7.25
C TRP A 199 8.54 3.72 7.62
N LEU A 200 8.14 4.86 8.18
CA LEU A 200 6.78 5.12 8.61
C LEU A 200 6.39 6.54 8.19
N GLY A 201 5.21 6.68 7.61
CA GLY A 201 4.63 7.97 7.23
C GLY A 201 3.37 8.28 8.01
N THR A 202 3.22 9.55 8.37
CA THR A 202 2.01 10.13 8.96
C THR A 202 1.47 11.23 8.05
N GLY A 203 0.29 11.75 8.33
CA GLY A 203 -0.18 12.91 7.60
C GLY A 203 -1.66 13.18 7.77
N ASP A 204 -2.09 13.97 7.00
CA ASP A 204 -3.04 14.62 6.15
C ASP A 204 -2.93 16.14 6.21
N TYR A 205 -2.96 16.74 7.39
CA TYR A 205 -3.04 18.17 7.60
C TYR A 205 -2.04 18.67 8.65
N GLY A 206 -2.43 19.58 9.43
CA GLY A 206 -1.66 20.32 10.39
C GLY A 206 -1.19 21.65 9.80
N ASP A 207 -1.05 22.64 10.65
CA ASP A 207 -0.52 23.95 10.27
C ASP A 207 0.85 23.78 9.60
N ASN A 208 0.97 24.29 8.37
CA ASN A 208 2.18 24.17 7.56
C ASN A 208 2.68 22.72 7.32
N GLY A 209 1.77 21.73 7.32
CA GLY A 209 2.13 20.32 7.11
C GLY A 209 2.84 19.68 8.31
N SER A 210 2.60 20.19 9.53
CA SER A 210 3.25 19.67 10.75
C SER A 210 2.95 18.19 11.05
N GLU A 211 1.81 17.67 10.56
CA GLU A 211 1.45 16.26 10.70
C GLU A 211 2.03 15.37 9.61
N ASN A 212 2.53 15.95 8.52
CA ASN A 212 3.16 15.19 7.42
C ASN A 212 4.60 14.88 7.80
N ARG A 213 4.81 13.69 8.34
CA ARG A 213 6.12 13.28 8.88
C ARG A 213 6.58 11.97 8.29
N LEU A 214 7.85 11.90 8.00
CA LEU A 214 8.54 10.67 7.60
C LEU A 214 9.51 10.25 8.70
N TYR A 215 9.34 9.05 9.22
CA TYR A 215 10.19 8.48 10.26
C TYR A 215 10.96 7.28 9.74
N ARG A 216 12.12 7.03 10.34
CA ARG A 216 12.98 5.86 10.10
C ARG A 216 13.30 5.15 11.42
N SER A 217 13.33 3.83 11.41
CA SER A 217 13.80 3.00 12.52
C SER A 217 14.81 1.97 12.03
N ALA A 218 15.99 1.94 12.64
CA ALA A 218 17.06 0.98 12.32
C ALA A 218 17.15 -0.18 13.33
N ASP A 219 16.30 -0.20 14.34
CA ASP A 219 16.34 -1.11 15.49
C ASP A 219 15.02 -1.89 15.69
N SER A 220 14.39 -2.27 14.59
CA SER A 220 13.13 -3.04 14.60
C SER A 220 11.99 -2.32 15.32
N GLY A 221 11.92 -1.00 15.21
CA GLY A 221 10.83 -0.18 15.71
C GLY A 221 10.95 0.23 17.18
N GLU A 222 12.09 0.01 17.84
CA GLU A 222 12.32 0.45 19.22
C GLU A 222 12.48 1.97 19.29
N THR A 223 13.26 2.55 18.37
CA THR A 223 13.41 4.00 18.26
C THR A 223 13.11 4.50 16.84
N TRP A 224 12.67 5.76 16.75
CA TRP A 224 12.24 6.37 15.50
C TRP A 224 12.88 7.75 15.34
N GLU A 225 13.68 7.90 14.29
CA GLU A 225 14.25 9.15 13.83
C GLU A 225 13.26 9.90 12.95
N LEU A 226 13.01 11.18 13.22
CA LEU A 226 12.25 12.06 12.33
C LEU A 226 13.16 12.54 11.19
N VAL A 227 12.85 12.14 9.96
CA VAL A 227 13.64 12.45 8.76
C VAL A 227 13.14 13.70 8.05
N GLY A 228 11.83 13.92 8.03
CA GLY A 228 11.24 15.08 7.37
C GLY A 228 9.84 15.40 7.85
N GLN A 229 9.47 16.71 7.77
CA GLN A 229 8.16 17.26 8.16
C GLN A 229 7.94 18.67 7.59
N TYR A 230 6.77 19.26 7.88
CA TYR A 230 6.40 20.66 7.60
C TYR A 230 6.12 21.01 6.13
N SER A 231 5.90 20.01 5.28
CA SER A 231 5.51 20.25 3.89
C SER A 231 4.54 19.17 3.42
N GLN A 232 3.69 19.50 2.46
CA GLN A 232 2.87 18.51 1.76
C GLN A 232 3.72 17.52 0.96
N ASP A 233 4.97 17.84 0.66
CA ASP A 233 5.90 16.91 0.01
C ASP A 233 6.20 15.67 0.86
N TRP A 234 6.07 15.76 2.17
CA TRP A 234 6.21 14.62 3.10
C TRP A 234 4.92 13.79 3.28
N ARG A 235 3.81 14.23 2.69
CA ARG A 235 2.54 13.52 2.76
C ARG A 235 2.49 12.33 1.80
N ALA A 236 3.18 11.26 2.16
CA ALA A 236 3.18 10.00 1.45
C ALA A 236 2.18 9.03 2.07
N ILE A 237 1.34 8.36 1.27
CA ILE A 237 0.51 7.24 1.75
C ILE A 237 1.14 5.87 1.46
N GLY A 238 2.25 5.87 0.78
CA GLY A 238 3.08 4.72 0.50
C GLY A 238 4.40 5.14 -0.13
N ILE A 239 5.38 4.28 -0.03
CA ILE A 239 6.74 4.54 -0.46
C ILE A 239 7.30 3.37 -1.29
N CYS A 240 8.09 3.68 -2.29
CA CYS A 240 8.87 2.72 -3.07
C CYS A 240 10.35 2.86 -2.76
N PHE A 241 11.06 1.75 -2.86
CA PHE A 241 12.50 1.69 -2.62
C PHE A 241 13.24 1.28 -3.88
N THR A 242 14.27 2.05 -4.21
CA THR A 242 15.33 1.69 -5.17
C THR A 242 16.65 1.58 -4.43
N GLU A 243 17.70 1.15 -5.10
CA GLU A 243 19.02 1.02 -4.50
C GLU A 243 19.59 2.39 -4.04
N ASP A 244 19.27 3.45 -4.77
CA ASP A 244 19.80 4.80 -4.58
C ASP A 244 18.81 5.78 -3.95
N ALA A 245 17.50 5.47 -3.93
CA ALA A 245 16.48 6.42 -3.53
C ALA A 245 15.24 5.80 -2.86
N LEU A 246 14.49 6.67 -2.20
CA LEU A 246 13.11 6.45 -1.81
C LEU A 246 12.21 7.31 -2.70
N LEU A 247 11.07 6.76 -3.13
CA LEU A 247 10.20 7.39 -4.10
C LEU A 247 8.75 7.37 -3.60
N TRP A 248 8.06 8.49 -3.71
CA TRP A 248 6.62 8.56 -3.41
C TRP A 248 5.91 9.63 -4.22
N GLY A 249 4.61 9.44 -4.41
CA GLY A 249 3.73 10.51 -4.83
C GLY A 249 3.00 11.06 -3.61
N THR A 250 2.77 12.38 -3.56
CA THR A 250 2.05 13.00 -2.46
C THR A 250 0.55 12.76 -2.56
N ASP A 251 -0.13 12.81 -1.42
CA ASP A 251 -1.59 12.69 -1.30
C ASP A 251 -2.21 14.06 -0.96
N ALA A 252 -1.83 15.08 -1.70
CA ALA A 252 -2.12 16.47 -1.38
C ALA A 252 -3.30 17.08 -2.17
N GLY A 253 -4.16 16.25 -2.79
CA GLY A 253 -5.13 16.65 -3.81
C GLY A 253 -6.10 17.79 -3.44
N SER A 254 -6.53 17.89 -2.17
CA SER A 254 -7.45 18.97 -1.72
C SER A 254 -6.78 20.06 -0.88
N CYS A 255 -5.51 19.90 -0.54
CA CYS A 255 -4.83 20.73 0.47
C CYS A 255 -3.62 21.47 -0.07
N SER A 256 -3.24 21.23 -1.30
CA SER A 256 -2.09 21.84 -1.96
C SER A 256 -2.42 22.14 -3.41
N ASP A 257 -1.80 23.18 -3.94
CA ASP A 257 -1.97 23.57 -5.34
C ASP A 257 -1.39 22.54 -6.32
N THR A 258 -0.51 21.69 -5.82
CA THR A 258 0.16 20.66 -6.62
C THR A 258 0.29 19.33 -5.88
N VAL A 259 0.24 18.24 -6.64
CA VAL A 259 0.58 16.90 -6.19
C VAL A 259 1.92 16.54 -6.81
N HIS A 260 2.90 16.23 -5.98
CA HIS A 260 4.27 16.02 -6.43
C HIS A 260 4.65 14.54 -6.48
N PHE A 261 5.50 14.20 -7.44
CA PHE A 261 6.32 13.00 -7.40
C PHE A 261 7.69 13.37 -6.81
N VAL A 262 8.00 12.74 -5.68
CA VAL A 262 9.15 13.07 -4.85
C VAL A 262 10.16 11.93 -4.86
N ARG A 263 11.43 12.27 -4.99
CA ARG A 263 12.58 11.39 -4.82
C ARG A 263 13.42 11.87 -3.64
N MET A 264 13.75 10.98 -2.71
CA MET A 264 14.73 11.24 -1.66
C MET A 264 16.00 10.44 -1.90
N ASP A 265 17.10 11.11 -2.01
CA ASP A 265 18.42 10.48 -2.10
C ASP A 265 18.78 9.79 -0.78
N ARG A 266 19.18 8.51 -0.83
CA ARG A 266 19.46 7.71 0.37
C ARG A 266 20.61 8.21 1.21
N LYS A 267 21.65 8.75 0.57
CA LYS A 267 22.89 9.18 1.27
C LYS A 267 22.73 10.53 1.93
N THR A 268 22.14 11.46 1.18
CA THR A 268 22.04 12.87 1.63
C THR A 268 20.74 13.19 2.36
N ARG A 269 19.71 12.32 2.25
CA ARG A 269 18.34 12.53 2.75
C ARG A 269 17.67 13.77 2.16
N LYS A 270 18.22 14.33 1.11
CA LYS A 270 17.59 15.45 0.40
C LYS A 270 16.48 14.96 -0.49
N ILE A 271 15.34 15.66 -0.46
CA ILE A 271 14.23 15.45 -1.38
C ILE A 271 14.38 16.31 -2.62
N GLU A 272 13.90 15.79 -3.73
CA GLU A 272 13.79 16.45 -5.03
C GLU A 272 12.39 16.21 -5.59
N ILE A 273 11.74 17.26 -6.06
CA ILE A 273 10.49 17.16 -6.80
C ILE A 273 10.84 16.87 -8.25
N ILE A 274 10.52 15.66 -8.70
CA ILE A 274 10.83 15.21 -10.06
C ILE A 274 9.84 15.78 -11.05
N GLN A 275 8.55 15.78 -10.68
CA GLN A 275 7.47 16.32 -11.50
C GLN A 275 6.17 16.45 -10.70
N ASP A 276 5.20 17.15 -11.27
CA ASP A 276 3.82 17.18 -10.79
C ASP A 276 3.06 15.93 -11.24
N PHE A 277 2.17 15.44 -10.35
CA PHE A 277 1.15 14.49 -10.70
C PHE A 277 -0.18 15.19 -11.00
N GLU A 278 -1.06 14.51 -11.73
CA GLU A 278 -2.36 15.06 -12.14
C GLU A 278 -3.45 14.85 -11.09
N GLY A 279 -3.15 14.13 -10.01
CA GLY A 279 -4.05 13.86 -8.89
C GLY A 279 -3.33 13.11 -7.77
N PRO A 280 -3.96 12.95 -6.59
CA PRO A 280 -3.35 12.37 -5.40
C PRO A 280 -2.87 10.94 -5.63
N CYS A 281 -1.71 10.60 -5.07
CA CYS A 281 -1.11 9.27 -5.24
C CYS A 281 -1.62 8.32 -4.16
N HIS A 282 -2.39 7.31 -4.57
CA HIS A 282 -3.04 6.37 -3.64
C HIS A 282 -2.35 5.01 -3.52
N GLY A 283 -1.35 4.73 -4.31
CA GLY A 283 -0.64 3.46 -4.24
C GLY A 283 0.65 3.44 -5.02
N CYS A 284 1.58 2.63 -4.54
CA CYS A 284 2.84 2.42 -5.22
C CYS A 284 3.38 1.01 -4.99
N ALA A 285 4.23 0.55 -5.91
CA ALA A 285 4.92 -0.74 -5.81
C ALA A 285 6.30 -0.65 -6.46
N SER A 286 7.32 -1.21 -5.79
CA SER A 286 8.66 -1.36 -6.33
C SER A 286 8.78 -2.65 -7.13
N PHE A 287 9.58 -2.62 -8.19
CA PHE A 287 9.89 -3.77 -9.03
C PHE A 287 11.41 -3.94 -9.19
N ALA A 288 11.82 -5.05 -9.78
CA ALA A 288 13.21 -5.30 -10.10
C ALA A 288 13.76 -4.25 -11.10
N GLY A 289 15.07 -4.05 -11.09
CA GLY A 289 15.74 -3.13 -12.01
C GLY A 289 15.50 -1.65 -11.73
N GLY A 290 15.21 -1.27 -10.48
CA GLY A 290 15.01 0.15 -10.11
C GLY A 290 13.68 0.75 -10.57
N ARG A 291 12.76 -0.06 -11.07
CA ARG A 291 11.44 0.38 -11.53
C ARG A 291 10.46 0.52 -10.37
N ALA A 292 9.55 1.48 -10.45
CA ALA A 292 8.45 1.65 -9.51
C ALA A 292 7.19 2.10 -10.23
N PHE A 293 6.03 1.67 -9.73
CA PHE A 293 4.73 2.07 -10.28
C PHE A 293 3.95 2.85 -9.23
N PHE A 294 3.26 3.89 -9.70
CA PHE A 294 2.43 4.78 -8.89
C PHE A 294 1.04 4.87 -9.49
N SER A 295 0.03 4.87 -8.64
CA SER A 295 -1.36 5.06 -9.07
C SER A 295 -1.92 6.36 -8.50
N THR A 296 -2.42 7.25 -9.39
CA THR A 296 -3.14 8.44 -8.97
C THR A 296 -4.64 8.18 -8.90
N GLY A 297 -5.32 8.88 -7.99
CA GLY A 297 -6.76 8.88 -7.84
C GLY A 297 -7.42 10.06 -8.53
N VAL A 298 -8.75 10.10 -8.47
CA VAL A 298 -9.60 11.25 -8.78
C VAL A 298 -10.53 11.43 -7.58
N GLU A 299 -10.36 12.51 -6.84
CA GLU A 299 -11.11 12.81 -5.62
C GLU A 299 -12.10 13.96 -5.78
N GLY A 300 -12.03 14.70 -6.90
CA GLY A 300 -12.87 15.85 -7.19
C GLY A 300 -12.37 17.15 -6.54
N GLY A 301 -11.09 17.18 -6.15
CA GLY A 301 -10.46 18.40 -5.65
C GLY A 301 -10.25 19.45 -6.76
N GLU A 302 -10.19 20.73 -6.35
CA GLU A 302 -10.02 21.87 -7.28
C GLU A 302 -8.71 21.80 -8.06
N ASN A 303 -7.70 21.10 -7.50
CA ASN A 303 -6.35 20.98 -8.07
C ASN A 303 -6.17 19.77 -8.98
N GLU A 304 -7.21 18.97 -9.18
CA GLU A 304 -7.17 17.86 -10.13
C GLU A 304 -7.25 18.36 -11.56
N LYS A 305 -6.26 18.00 -12.38
CA LYS A 305 -6.13 18.48 -13.76
C LYS A 305 -7.19 17.91 -14.70
N ASP A 306 -7.72 16.71 -14.39
CA ASP A 306 -8.75 16.03 -15.20
C ASP A 306 -9.43 14.89 -14.41
N ARG A 307 -10.28 14.12 -15.10
CA ARG A 307 -11.05 13.00 -14.51
C ARG A 307 -10.44 11.62 -14.74
N TYR A 308 -9.12 11.53 -14.89
CA TYR A 308 -8.44 10.27 -15.16
C TYR A 308 -7.58 9.82 -13.99
N SER A 309 -7.86 8.62 -13.47
CA SER A 309 -6.89 7.86 -12.67
C SER A 309 -5.79 7.34 -13.60
N ARG A 310 -4.54 7.39 -13.15
CA ARG A 310 -3.39 6.97 -13.93
C ARG A 310 -2.57 5.93 -13.21
N MET A 311 -1.92 5.09 -13.99
CA MET A 311 -0.77 4.34 -13.55
C MET A 311 0.46 4.93 -14.24
N LYS A 312 1.45 5.29 -13.43
CA LYS A 312 2.71 5.85 -13.85
C LYS A 312 3.82 4.87 -13.54
N GLU A 313 4.80 4.79 -14.42
CA GLU A 313 6.02 4.01 -14.22
C GLU A 313 7.20 4.95 -14.04
N TYR A 314 7.95 4.75 -12.96
CA TYR A 314 9.26 5.36 -12.78
C TYR A 314 10.35 4.40 -13.24
N HIS A 315 11.21 4.89 -14.13
CA HIS A 315 12.40 4.20 -14.61
C HIS A 315 13.43 5.23 -15.12
N ASP A 316 14.71 5.03 -14.80
CA ASP A 316 15.82 5.89 -15.26
C ASP A 316 15.60 7.40 -15.01
N GLY A 317 15.11 7.76 -13.82
CA GLY A 317 14.90 9.16 -13.44
C GLY A 317 13.65 9.82 -14.03
N ARG A 318 12.81 9.09 -14.75
CA ARG A 318 11.57 9.59 -15.36
C ARG A 318 10.35 8.84 -14.83
N CYS A 319 9.23 9.55 -14.77
CA CYS A 319 7.95 8.96 -14.36
C CYS A 319 6.91 9.22 -15.44
N GLU A 320 6.53 8.18 -16.19
CA GLU A 320 5.69 8.30 -17.38
C GLU A 320 4.32 7.62 -17.18
N ASN A 321 3.29 8.15 -17.86
CA ASN A 321 1.97 7.52 -17.85
C ASN A 321 2.00 6.26 -18.72
N VAL A 322 1.74 5.10 -18.09
CA VAL A 322 1.66 3.81 -18.79
C VAL A 322 0.21 3.34 -18.99
N TRP A 323 -0.72 3.91 -18.23
CA TRP A 323 -2.13 3.61 -18.36
C TRP A 323 -3.00 4.68 -17.71
N LYS A 324 -4.23 4.86 -18.22
CA LYS A 324 -5.23 5.77 -17.66
C LYS A 324 -6.63 5.18 -17.75
N LEU A 325 -7.47 5.53 -16.79
CA LEU A 325 -8.88 5.17 -16.75
C LEU A 325 -9.70 6.40 -16.35
N GLU A 326 -10.71 6.72 -17.14
CA GLU A 326 -11.65 7.76 -16.78
C GLU A 326 -12.48 7.34 -15.57
N LYS A 327 -12.69 8.26 -14.63
CA LYS A 327 -13.56 8.06 -13.49
C LYS A 327 -14.98 7.81 -13.95
N ASP A 328 -15.59 6.76 -13.40
CA ASP A 328 -17.00 6.44 -13.64
C ASP A 328 -17.97 7.52 -13.09
N CYS A 329 -19.26 7.34 -13.36
CA CYS A 329 -20.32 8.27 -12.93
C CYS A 329 -20.68 8.17 -11.44
N TRP A 330 -20.05 7.28 -10.67
CA TRP A 330 -20.30 7.17 -9.25
C TRP A 330 -19.85 8.44 -8.54
N PRO A 331 -20.70 9.05 -7.67
CA PRO A 331 -20.29 10.21 -6.90
C PRO A 331 -19.10 9.87 -6.02
N LEU A 332 -18.25 10.85 -5.82
CA LEU A 332 -17.22 10.81 -4.78
C LEU A 332 -17.97 10.84 -3.44
N ILE A 333 -18.12 9.69 -2.83
CA ILE A 333 -18.63 9.61 -1.46
C ILE A 333 -17.40 9.73 -0.57
N VAL A 334 -17.23 10.90 -0.04
CA VAL A 334 -16.21 11.23 0.96
C VAL A 334 -16.55 10.57 2.30
#